data_3b7da454480fa006d3cff13b8530c461
#
_entry.id   3b7da454480fa006d3cff13b8530c461
#
_cell.length_a   1.000
_cell.length_b   1.000
_cell.length_c   1.000
_cell.angle_alpha   90.00
_cell.angle_beta   90.00
_cell.angle_gamma   90.00
#
_symmetry.space_group_name_H-M   'P 1'
#
loop_
_entity.id
_entity.type
_entity.pdbx_description
1 polymer ?
#
loop_
_entity_poly.entity_id
_entity_poly.type
_entity_poly.pdbx_seq_one_letter_code
_entity_poly.pdbx_strand_id
1 'polypeptide(L)'
;MAQRGVTVSYESIRTWYEKFGRQYSKKTRRKRGPMGDTWHLDEVYLKIDGQQKYLWRAVDQAGQVLDILVQAKRNKLAAARFFKKVLRGTCQSPREVVTDKLAAYIQPCARVLPCSAHTRDKGANNRAENSHQPTRQRERRMKRFKSAAHAQRFLSIFSEVGNLFALSRHTVSATNHRLLLNKSLNTWSNLTLDGEFQ
;
A
#
# COMPACT_ATOMS: atom_id res chain seq x y z
N MET A 1 23.42 5.82 5.20
CA MET A 1 24.19 6.74 4.33
C MET A 1 25.46 7.24 5.01
N ALA A 2 25.44 7.69 6.25
CA ALA A 2 26.64 8.10 6.96
C ALA A 2 27.76 7.04 6.98
N GLN A 3 27.43 5.76 7.15
CA GLN A 3 28.39 4.63 7.07
C GLN A 3 29.08 4.47 5.70
N ARG A 4 28.57 5.11 4.65
CA ARG A 4 29.15 5.13 3.30
C ARG A 4 29.79 6.48 2.96
N GLY A 5 30.06 7.32 3.95
CA GLY A 5 30.65 8.66 3.77
C GLY A 5 29.73 9.67 3.08
N VAL A 6 28.44 9.37 2.91
CA VAL A 6 27.49 10.27 2.27
C VAL A 6 26.68 11.02 3.33
N THR A 7 26.94 12.32 3.46
CA THR A 7 26.18 13.22 4.31
C THR A 7 25.13 13.94 3.48
N VAL A 8 23.86 13.74 3.81
CA VAL A 8 22.73 14.36 3.12
C VAL A 8 21.77 14.99 4.12
N SER A 9 21.17 16.11 3.75
CA SER A 9 20.15 16.76 4.55
C SER A 9 18.79 16.00 4.43
N TYR A 10 17.93 16.21 5.41
CA TYR A 10 16.53 15.73 5.34
C TYR A 10 15.83 16.26 4.09
N GLU A 11 16.07 17.50 3.72
CA GLU A 11 15.45 18.13 2.57
C GLU A 11 15.93 17.51 1.24
N SER A 12 17.21 17.14 1.15
CA SER A 12 17.72 16.37 -0.02
C SER A 12 17.00 15.05 -0.17
N ILE A 13 16.82 14.29 0.92
CA ILE A 13 16.08 13.02 0.90
C ILE A 13 14.62 13.24 0.47
N ARG A 14 13.97 14.29 0.97
CA ARG A 14 12.59 14.64 0.59
C ARG A 14 12.49 14.95 -0.90
N THR A 15 13.40 15.77 -1.42
CA THR A 15 13.45 16.15 -2.83
C THR A 15 13.69 14.92 -3.72
N TRP A 16 14.61 14.04 -3.37
CA TRP A 16 14.86 12.79 -4.10
C TRP A 16 13.65 11.86 -4.08
N TYR A 17 12.97 11.76 -2.95
CA TYR A 17 11.75 10.97 -2.85
C TYR A 17 10.65 11.50 -3.77
N GLU A 18 10.44 12.81 -3.82
CA GLU A 18 9.48 13.46 -4.71
C GLU A 18 9.84 13.29 -6.19
N LYS A 19 11.12 13.45 -6.52
CA LYS A 19 11.64 13.38 -7.90
C LYS A 19 11.60 11.94 -8.44
N PHE A 20 12.11 10.99 -7.70
CA PHE A 20 12.35 9.63 -8.18
C PHE A 20 11.32 8.59 -7.71
N GLY A 21 10.64 8.84 -6.60
CA GLY A 21 9.78 7.85 -5.93
C GLY A 21 8.68 7.30 -6.83
N ARG A 22 8.05 8.13 -7.69
CA ARG A 22 7.01 7.67 -8.65
C ARG A 22 7.57 6.70 -9.68
N GLN A 23 8.77 6.93 -10.17
CA GLN A 23 9.41 6.08 -11.17
C GLN A 23 9.73 4.71 -10.55
N TYR A 24 10.36 4.70 -9.37
CA TYR A 24 10.65 3.47 -8.65
C TYR A 24 9.40 2.69 -8.26
N SER A 25 8.37 3.37 -7.77
CA SER A 25 7.10 2.74 -7.44
C SER A 25 6.47 2.05 -8.66
N LYS A 26 6.49 2.68 -9.84
CA LYS A 26 6.01 2.06 -11.07
C LYS A 26 6.85 0.85 -11.47
N LYS A 27 8.19 0.95 -11.42
CA LYS A 27 9.10 -0.16 -11.74
C LYS A 27 8.89 -1.35 -10.78
N THR A 28 8.80 -1.09 -9.47
CA THR A 28 8.53 -2.10 -8.44
C THR A 28 7.19 -2.79 -8.68
N ARG A 29 6.14 -2.01 -8.96
CA ARG A 29 4.80 -2.53 -9.26
C ARG A 29 4.77 -3.46 -10.47
N ARG A 30 5.52 -3.17 -11.52
CA ARG A 30 5.64 -4.03 -12.71
C ARG A 30 6.35 -5.36 -12.43
N LYS A 31 7.27 -5.38 -11.47
CA LYS A 31 8.07 -6.57 -11.12
C LYS A 31 7.49 -7.37 -9.94
N ARG A 32 6.39 -6.91 -9.33
CA ARG A 32 5.73 -7.68 -8.26
C ARG A 32 5.10 -8.95 -8.84
N GLY A 33 5.11 -10.02 -8.04
CA GLY A 33 4.47 -11.28 -8.38
C GLY A 33 2.94 -11.19 -8.39
N PRO A 34 2.26 -12.31 -8.66
CA PRO A 34 0.81 -12.39 -8.60
C PRO A 34 0.34 -12.03 -7.19
N MET A 35 -0.74 -11.28 -7.13
CA MET A 35 -1.41 -10.90 -5.89
C MET A 35 -2.39 -12.00 -5.49
N GLY A 36 -2.65 -12.11 -4.20
CA GLY A 36 -3.62 -13.07 -3.70
C GLY A 36 -5.06 -12.77 -4.11
N ASP A 37 -5.92 -13.76 -4.05
CA ASP A 37 -7.32 -13.74 -4.50
C ASP A 37 -8.32 -13.36 -3.40
N THR A 38 -7.88 -13.24 -2.15
CA THR A 38 -8.69 -12.75 -1.03
C THR A 38 -8.22 -11.35 -0.63
N TRP A 39 -9.11 -10.37 -0.77
CA TRP A 39 -8.80 -8.97 -0.50
C TRP A 39 -9.40 -8.52 0.83
N HIS A 40 -8.60 -7.95 1.69
CA HIS A 40 -9.01 -7.33 2.94
C HIS A 40 -8.97 -5.80 2.79
N LEU A 41 -10.10 -5.13 3.00
CA LEU A 41 -10.21 -3.70 2.85
C LEU A 41 -10.58 -3.03 4.17
N ASP A 42 -9.93 -1.91 4.45
CA ASP A 42 -10.21 -1.07 5.60
C ASP A 42 -9.91 0.39 5.29
N GLU A 43 -10.46 1.31 6.09
CA GLU A 43 -10.14 2.72 6.01
C GLU A 43 -9.84 3.32 7.38
N VAL A 44 -8.84 4.19 7.41
CA VAL A 44 -8.46 4.93 8.62
C VAL A 44 -8.49 6.43 8.40
N TYR A 45 -8.70 7.16 9.48
CA TYR A 45 -8.63 8.61 9.49
C TYR A 45 -7.19 9.10 9.33
N LEU A 46 -7.03 10.12 8.49
CA LEU A 46 -5.83 10.95 8.40
C LEU A 46 -6.22 12.41 8.65
N LYS A 47 -5.50 13.11 9.50
CA LYS A 47 -5.66 14.55 9.66
C LYS A 47 -4.66 15.25 8.75
N ILE A 48 -5.16 15.94 7.72
CA ILE A 48 -4.34 16.64 6.73
C ILE A 48 -4.79 18.09 6.68
N ASP A 49 -3.88 19.02 7.00
CA ASP A 49 -4.16 20.45 7.03
C ASP A 49 -5.43 20.78 7.85
N GLY A 50 -5.49 20.23 9.06
CA GLY A 50 -6.64 20.40 9.96
C GLY A 50 -7.90 19.62 9.55
N GLN A 51 -8.01 19.16 8.32
CA GLN A 51 -9.18 18.47 7.78
C GLN A 51 -9.09 16.95 7.92
N GLN A 52 -10.22 16.33 8.24
CA GLN A 52 -10.34 14.88 8.26
C GLN A 52 -10.41 14.32 6.83
N LYS A 53 -9.53 13.38 6.53
CA LYS A 53 -9.52 12.60 5.30
C LYS A 53 -9.52 11.11 5.66
N TYR A 54 -9.72 10.25 4.67
CA TYR A 54 -9.77 8.80 4.85
C TYR A 54 -8.73 8.16 3.94
N LEU A 55 -7.87 7.32 4.50
CA LEU A 55 -7.00 6.43 3.76
C LEU A 55 -7.70 5.07 3.62
N TRP A 56 -8.15 4.78 2.42
CA TRP A 56 -8.64 3.48 2.02
C TRP A 56 -7.44 2.60 1.65
N ARG A 57 -7.42 1.39 2.13
CA ARG A 57 -6.32 0.45 1.90
C ARG A 57 -6.86 -0.95 1.66
N ALA A 58 -6.31 -1.63 0.65
CA ALA A 58 -6.58 -3.03 0.37
C ALA A 58 -5.28 -3.81 0.48
N VAL A 59 -5.33 -4.96 1.13
CA VAL A 59 -4.24 -5.93 1.22
C VAL A 59 -4.76 -7.31 0.84
N ASP A 60 -3.87 -8.18 0.35
CA ASP A 60 -4.23 -9.58 0.11
C ASP A 60 -4.09 -10.44 1.37
N GLN A 61 -4.37 -11.74 1.26
CA GLN A 61 -4.24 -12.69 2.36
C GLN A 61 -2.80 -12.88 2.85
N ALA A 62 -1.79 -12.49 2.08
CA ALA A 62 -0.39 -12.46 2.51
C ALA A 62 -0.01 -11.15 3.21
N GLY A 63 -0.90 -10.15 3.23
CA GLY A 63 -0.66 -8.82 3.79
C GLY A 63 0.04 -7.86 2.83
N GLN A 64 0.21 -8.24 1.57
CA GLN A 64 0.76 -7.34 0.55
C GLN A 64 -0.27 -6.27 0.19
N VAL A 65 0.17 -5.03 0.09
CA VAL A 65 -0.72 -3.91 -0.25
C VAL A 65 -1.07 -3.96 -1.73
N LEU A 66 -2.35 -4.15 -2.02
CA LEU A 66 -2.89 -4.13 -3.38
C LEU A 66 -2.91 -2.71 -3.94
N ASP A 67 -3.55 -1.81 -3.21
CA ASP A 67 -3.56 -0.38 -3.53
C ASP A 67 -4.03 0.45 -2.33
N ILE A 68 -3.88 1.78 -2.44
CA ILE A 68 -4.36 2.76 -1.46
C ILE A 68 -5.05 3.93 -2.14
N LEU A 69 -5.97 4.60 -1.44
CA LEU A 69 -6.60 5.82 -1.93
C LEU A 69 -6.93 6.77 -0.78
N VAL A 70 -6.44 8.01 -0.87
CA VAL A 70 -6.81 9.08 0.07
C VAL A 70 -8.02 9.83 -0.48
N GLN A 71 -9.08 9.90 0.31
CA GLN A 71 -10.35 10.55 -0.07
C GLN A 71 -10.90 11.44 1.05
N ALA A 72 -11.73 12.42 0.66
CA ALA A 72 -12.37 13.33 1.60
C ALA A 72 -13.56 12.67 2.33
N LYS A 73 -14.19 11.66 1.75
CA LYS A 73 -15.44 11.07 2.26
C LYS A 73 -15.30 9.56 2.48
N ARG A 74 -16.10 9.05 3.42
CA ARG A 74 -16.29 7.64 3.76
C ARG A 74 -17.73 7.22 3.38
N ASN A 75 -17.98 7.10 2.08
CA ASN A 75 -19.30 6.78 1.56
C ASN A 75 -19.23 5.78 0.39
N LYS A 76 -20.40 5.36 -0.12
CA LYS A 76 -20.53 4.40 -1.22
C LYS A 76 -19.76 4.81 -2.48
N LEU A 77 -19.75 6.10 -2.84
CA LEU A 77 -19.01 6.60 -4.01
C LEU A 77 -17.50 6.48 -3.81
N ALA A 78 -17.02 6.77 -2.60
CA ALA A 78 -15.61 6.61 -2.25
C ALA A 78 -15.19 5.13 -2.30
N ALA A 79 -16.01 4.23 -1.75
CA ALA A 79 -15.79 2.78 -1.85
C ALA A 79 -15.76 2.30 -3.30
N ALA A 80 -16.72 2.73 -4.14
CA ALA A 80 -16.77 2.35 -5.55
C ALA A 80 -15.51 2.81 -6.33
N ARG A 81 -15.05 4.04 -6.09
CA ARG A 81 -13.80 4.54 -6.69
C ARG A 81 -12.61 3.71 -6.25
N PHE A 82 -12.57 3.31 -4.98
CA PHE A 82 -11.49 2.52 -4.44
C PHE A 82 -11.48 1.11 -5.03
N PHE A 83 -12.61 0.38 -5.06
CA PHE A 83 -12.71 -0.93 -5.71
C PHE A 83 -12.25 -0.90 -7.18
N LYS A 84 -12.75 0.08 -7.95
CA LYS A 84 -12.31 0.26 -9.34
C LYS A 84 -10.81 0.50 -9.47
N LYS A 85 -10.21 1.25 -8.54
CA LYS A 85 -8.77 1.52 -8.52
C LYS A 85 -7.98 0.25 -8.25
N VAL A 86 -8.38 -0.54 -7.24
CA VAL A 86 -7.72 -1.81 -6.90
C VAL A 86 -7.82 -2.78 -8.06
N LEU A 87 -9.02 -2.97 -8.63
CA LEU A 87 -9.26 -3.87 -9.76
C LEU A 87 -8.38 -3.53 -10.97
N ARG A 88 -8.27 -2.24 -11.34
CA ARG A 88 -7.36 -1.79 -12.40
C ARG A 88 -5.89 -2.07 -12.08
N GLY A 89 -5.54 -2.01 -10.81
CA GLY A 89 -4.16 -2.17 -10.35
C GLY A 89 -3.70 -3.61 -10.29
N THR A 90 -4.61 -4.54 -10.02
CA THR A 90 -4.34 -5.98 -9.93
C THR A 90 -4.58 -6.70 -11.24
N CYS A 91 -5.40 -6.13 -12.15
CA CYS A 91 -5.84 -6.74 -13.41
C CYS A 91 -6.56 -8.09 -13.23
N GLN A 92 -7.03 -8.39 -12.02
CA GLN A 92 -7.78 -9.61 -11.72
C GLN A 92 -8.84 -9.33 -10.66
N SER A 93 -9.97 -10.04 -10.71
CA SER A 93 -11.00 -10.00 -9.67
C SER A 93 -10.63 -10.96 -8.54
N PRO A 94 -10.89 -10.60 -7.28
CA PRO A 94 -10.70 -11.51 -6.16
C PRO A 94 -11.79 -12.57 -6.14
N ARG A 95 -11.49 -13.72 -5.54
CA ARG A 95 -12.48 -14.71 -5.16
C ARG A 95 -13.33 -14.21 -3.99
N GLU A 96 -12.70 -13.54 -3.03
CA GLU A 96 -13.34 -13.06 -1.82
C GLU A 96 -12.87 -11.65 -1.46
N VAL A 97 -13.81 -10.85 -0.95
CA VAL A 97 -13.57 -9.52 -0.38
C VAL A 97 -14.00 -9.55 1.08
N VAL A 98 -13.09 -9.22 1.98
CA VAL A 98 -13.32 -9.11 3.42
C VAL A 98 -13.29 -7.65 3.82
N THR A 99 -14.34 -7.18 4.49
CA THR A 99 -14.44 -5.80 5.00
C THR A 99 -14.95 -5.80 6.43
N ASP A 100 -14.85 -4.65 7.10
CA ASP A 100 -15.61 -4.42 8.30
C ASP A 100 -17.13 -4.36 8.01
N LYS A 101 -17.93 -4.08 9.02
CA LYS A 101 -19.40 -4.01 8.91
C LYS A 101 -19.93 -2.72 8.25
N LEU A 102 -19.07 -1.84 7.72
CA LEU A 102 -19.48 -0.59 7.10
C LEU A 102 -20.41 -0.81 5.90
N ALA A 103 -21.62 -0.28 5.98
CA ALA A 103 -22.63 -0.43 4.92
C ALA A 103 -22.22 0.20 3.57
N ALA A 104 -21.25 1.13 3.57
CA ALA A 104 -20.75 1.76 2.36
C ALA A 104 -20.06 0.80 1.39
N TYR A 105 -19.62 -0.37 1.84
CA TYR A 105 -18.99 -1.39 0.99
C TYR A 105 -19.98 -2.25 0.20
N ILE A 106 -21.22 -2.45 0.71
CA ILE A 106 -22.16 -3.46 0.18
C ILE A 106 -22.47 -3.26 -1.31
N GLN A 107 -23.10 -2.14 -1.65
CA GLN A 107 -23.49 -1.86 -3.04
C GLN A 107 -22.29 -1.72 -3.99
N PRO A 108 -21.20 -1.00 -3.62
CA PRO A 108 -20.03 -0.92 -4.47
C PRO A 108 -19.36 -2.27 -4.72
N CYS A 109 -19.28 -3.16 -3.72
CA CYS A 109 -18.71 -4.50 -3.89
C CYS A 109 -19.54 -5.30 -4.89
N ALA A 110 -20.85 -5.41 -4.69
CA ALA A 110 -21.75 -6.13 -5.62
C ALA A 110 -21.72 -5.57 -7.05
N ARG A 111 -21.56 -4.25 -7.21
CA ARG A 111 -21.54 -3.62 -8.54
C ARG A 111 -20.21 -3.73 -9.27
N VAL A 112 -19.08 -3.63 -8.56
CA VAL A 112 -17.74 -3.60 -9.16
C VAL A 112 -17.11 -4.98 -9.23
N LEU A 113 -17.46 -5.85 -8.30
CA LEU A 113 -16.93 -7.21 -8.13
C LEU A 113 -18.08 -8.23 -8.01
N PRO A 114 -18.94 -8.38 -9.04
CA PRO A 114 -20.17 -9.17 -8.95
C PRO A 114 -19.92 -10.67 -8.73
N CYS A 115 -18.76 -11.18 -9.14
CA CYS A 115 -18.38 -12.58 -9.00
C CYS A 115 -17.61 -12.90 -7.70
N SER A 116 -17.39 -11.89 -6.83
CA SER A 116 -16.63 -12.08 -5.59
C SER A 116 -17.57 -12.29 -4.41
N ALA A 117 -17.25 -13.24 -3.53
CA ALA A 117 -17.91 -13.35 -2.24
C ALA A 117 -17.59 -12.13 -1.37
N HIS A 118 -18.56 -11.57 -0.68
CA HIS A 118 -18.36 -10.44 0.23
C HIS A 118 -18.61 -10.83 1.69
N THR A 119 -17.53 -11.05 2.42
CA THR A 119 -17.55 -11.34 3.85
C THR A 119 -17.44 -10.05 4.64
N ARG A 120 -18.41 -9.82 5.56
CA ARG A 120 -18.48 -8.62 6.39
C ARG A 120 -18.27 -9.00 7.86
N ASP A 121 -17.04 -9.17 8.23
CA ASP A 121 -16.65 -9.54 9.59
C ASP A 121 -15.44 -8.73 10.07
N LYS A 122 -15.61 -8.04 11.21
CA LYS A 122 -14.55 -7.23 11.78
C LYS A 122 -13.35 -8.09 12.21
N GLY A 123 -13.59 -9.26 12.81
CA GLY A 123 -12.52 -10.18 13.26
C GLY A 123 -11.71 -10.72 12.08
N ALA A 124 -12.38 -11.12 11.00
CA ALA A 124 -11.73 -11.59 9.78
C ALA A 124 -10.94 -10.47 9.07
N ASN A 125 -11.25 -9.19 9.33
CA ASN A 125 -10.60 -8.04 8.70
C ASN A 125 -9.38 -7.50 9.47
N ASN A 126 -8.93 -8.13 10.55
CA ASN A 126 -7.76 -7.72 11.35
C ASN A 126 -6.50 -7.53 10.51
N ARG A 127 -6.39 -8.24 9.38
CA ARG A 127 -5.26 -8.14 8.45
C ARG A 127 -5.19 -6.75 7.80
N ALA A 128 -6.31 -6.21 7.36
CA ALA A 128 -6.38 -4.85 6.83
C ALA A 128 -6.10 -3.82 7.94
N GLU A 129 -6.69 -3.99 9.12
CA GLU A 129 -6.47 -3.11 10.27
C GLU A 129 -4.99 -3.05 10.67
N ASN A 130 -4.32 -4.20 10.80
CA ASN A 130 -2.89 -4.25 11.12
C ASN A 130 -2.02 -3.61 10.03
N SER A 131 -2.43 -3.66 8.77
CA SER A 131 -1.69 -3.06 7.66
C SER A 131 -1.57 -1.53 7.75
N HIS A 132 -2.41 -0.88 8.54
CA HIS A 132 -2.36 0.57 8.77
C HIS A 132 -1.29 0.99 9.80
N GLN A 133 -0.79 0.09 10.64
CA GLN A 133 0.18 0.43 11.69
C GLN A 133 1.45 1.11 11.16
N PRO A 134 2.12 0.61 10.09
CA PRO A 134 3.30 1.27 9.53
C PRO A 134 2.99 2.68 9.01
N THR A 135 1.79 2.89 8.44
CA THR A 135 1.34 4.21 7.97
C THR A 135 1.19 5.19 9.11
N ARG A 136 0.55 4.78 10.22
CA ARG A 136 0.36 5.62 11.42
C ARG A 136 1.69 5.98 12.08
N GLN A 137 2.65 5.05 12.11
CA GLN A 137 3.99 5.34 12.61
C GLN A 137 4.72 6.38 11.75
N ARG A 138 4.59 6.27 10.42
CA ARG A 138 5.19 7.23 9.48
C ARG A 138 4.54 8.61 9.59
N GLU A 139 3.22 8.67 9.64
CA GLU A 139 2.49 9.93 9.81
C GLU A 139 2.96 10.70 11.05
N ARG A 140 3.09 10.01 12.19
CA ARG A 140 3.62 10.60 13.44
C ARG A 140 5.05 11.09 13.29
N ARG A 141 5.96 10.31 12.69
CA ARG A 141 7.36 10.68 12.49
C ARG A 141 7.54 11.84 11.51
N MET A 142 6.69 11.95 10.51
CA MET A 142 6.73 13.01 9.50
C MET A 142 6.04 14.31 9.95
N LYS A 143 5.54 14.40 11.17
CA LYS A 143 4.78 15.56 11.69
C LYS A 143 3.63 15.98 10.75
N ARG A 144 2.88 14.99 10.22
CA ARG A 144 1.69 15.11 9.37
C ARG A 144 1.97 15.38 7.89
N PHE A 145 0.94 15.15 7.07
CA PHE A 145 0.95 15.45 5.64
C PHE A 145 0.47 16.87 5.38
N LYS A 146 1.09 17.55 4.42
CA LYS A 146 0.75 18.93 4.03
C LYS A 146 -0.48 19.02 3.11
N SER A 147 -0.79 17.94 2.35
CA SER A 147 -1.97 17.87 1.47
C SER A 147 -2.37 16.43 1.20
N ALA A 148 -3.60 16.21 0.74
CA ALA A 148 -4.08 14.88 0.33
C ALA A 148 -3.27 14.31 -0.84
N ALA A 149 -2.85 15.14 -1.78
CA ALA A 149 -2.00 14.73 -2.90
C ALA A 149 -0.60 14.31 -2.43
N HIS A 150 -0.01 15.02 -1.47
CA HIS A 150 1.24 14.64 -0.83
C HIS A 150 1.11 13.29 -0.10
N ALA A 151 0.06 13.13 0.71
CA ALA A 151 -0.22 11.87 1.40
C ALA A 151 -0.40 10.70 0.41
N GLN A 152 -1.19 10.89 -0.64
CA GLN A 152 -1.40 9.88 -1.67
C GLN A 152 -0.10 9.45 -2.35
N ARG A 153 0.72 10.40 -2.78
CA ARG A 153 2.02 10.10 -3.42
C ARG A 153 2.93 9.35 -2.46
N PHE A 154 3.12 9.89 -1.26
CA PHE A 154 3.99 9.28 -0.27
C PHE A 154 3.57 7.85 0.07
N LEU A 155 2.31 7.65 0.43
CA LEU A 155 1.82 6.35 0.87
C LEU A 155 1.79 5.33 -0.27
N SER A 156 1.55 5.75 -1.53
CA SER A 156 1.63 4.86 -2.69
C SER A 156 3.05 4.32 -2.88
N ILE A 157 4.05 5.18 -2.85
CA ILE A 157 5.46 4.80 -2.99
C ILE A 157 5.89 3.91 -1.81
N PHE A 158 5.54 4.34 -0.59
CA PHE A 158 5.85 3.61 0.64
C PHE A 158 5.26 2.19 0.65
N SER A 159 4.03 2.03 0.16
CA SER A 159 3.36 0.74 0.08
C SER A 159 4.03 -0.19 -0.95
N GLU A 160 4.37 0.31 -2.13
CA GLU A 160 5.01 -0.49 -3.18
C GLU A 160 6.43 -0.93 -2.79
N VAL A 161 7.22 -0.03 -2.20
CA VAL A 161 8.54 -0.39 -1.67
C VAL A 161 8.41 -1.33 -0.47
N GLY A 162 7.41 -1.08 0.39
CA GLY A 162 7.11 -1.94 1.53
C GLY A 162 6.80 -3.37 1.13
N ASN A 163 6.01 -3.57 0.08
CA ASN A 163 5.68 -4.90 -0.45
C ASN A 163 6.93 -5.69 -0.87
N LEU A 164 7.93 -5.04 -1.45
CA LEU A 164 9.17 -5.70 -1.86
C LEU A 164 9.92 -6.34 -0.67
N PHE A 165 9.78 -5.75 0.53
CA PHE A 165 10.46 -6.18 1.75
C PHE A 165 9.50 -6.77 2.80
N ALA A 166 8.20 -6.89 2.48
CA ALA A 166 7.20 -7.49 3.37
C ALA A 166 7.26 -9.02 3.30
N LEU A 167 8.29 -9.58 3.90
CA LEU A 167 8.48 -11.04 3.96
C LEU A 167 7.78 -11.60 5.20
N SER A 168 7.02 -12.67 5.01
CA SER A 168 6.31 -13.37 6.10
C SER A 168 7.29 -14.13 6.98
N ARG A 169 7.74 -13.52 8.08
CA ARG A 169 8.69 -14.13 9.02
C ARG A 169 8.16 -15.39 9.71
N HIS A 170 6.85 -15.49 9.89
CA HIS A 170 6.23 -16.58 10.67
C HIS A 170 5.87 -17.81 9.83
N THR A 171 5.99 -17.74 8.51
CA THR A 171 5.57 -18.82 7.60
C THR A 171 6.74 -19.50 6.87
N VAL A 172 7.95 -19.00 7.05
CA VAL A 172 9.16 -19.51 6.37
C VAL A 172 10.30 -19.73 7.37
N SER A 173 11.15 -20.71 7.09
CA SER A 173 12.37 -20.95 7.87
C SER A 173 13.33 -19.76 7.81
N ALA A 174 14.23 -19.64 8.78
CA ALA A 174 15.23 -18.57 8.81
C ALA A 174 16.11 -18.55 7.55
N THR A 175 16.41 -19.72 7.00
CA THR A 175 17.19 -19.86 5.76
C THR A 175 16.41 -19.32 4.56
N ASN A 176 15.15 -19.73 4.40
CA ASN A 176 14.29 -19.24 3.33
C ASN A 176 14.01 -17.73 3.46
N HIS A 177 13.85 -17.22 4.67
CA HIS A 177 13.70 -15.79 4.90
C HIS A 177 14.92 -15.00 4.41
N ARG A 178 16.15 -15.48 4.67
CA ARG A 178 17.38 -14.85 4.16
C ARG A 178 17.47 -14.90 2.65
N LEU A 179 17.11 -16.02 2.02
CA LEU A 179 17.06 -16.14 0.56
C LEU A 179 16.06 -15.15 -0.06
N LEU A 180 14.87 -15.05 0.49
CA LEU A 180 13.85 -14.11 0.03
C LEU A 180 14.30 -12.65 0.22
N LEU A 181 14.95 -12.33 1.34
CA LEU A 181 15.50 -11.01 1.59
C LEU A 181 16.58 -10.65 0.58
N ASN A 182 17.50 -11.56 0.30
CA ASN A 182 18.53 -11.37 -0.73
C ASN A 182 17.93 -11.17 -2.12
N LYS A 183 16.87 -11.93 -2.47
CA LYS A 183 16.13 -11.73 -3.72
C LYS A 183 15.51 -10.33 -3.79
N SER A 184 14.90 -9.85 -2.70
CA SER A 184 14.33 -8.49 -2.61
C SER A 184 15.41 -7.41 -2.75
N LEU A 185 16.57 -7.59 -2.11
CA LEU A 185 17.70 -6.67 -2.22
C LEU A 185 18.27 -6.64 -3.63
N ASN A 186 18.44 -7.80 -4.28
CA ASN A 186 18.90 -7.88 -5.67
C ASN A 186 17.89 -7.23 -6.62
N THR A 187 16.60 -7.48 -6.41
CA THR A 187 15.54 -6.82 -7.20
C THR A 187 15.61 -5.30 -7.03
N TRP A 188 15.81 -4.82 -5.81
CA TRP A 188 15.96 -3.40 -5.53
C TRP A 188 17.21 -2.82 -6.19
N SER A 189 18.36 -3.50 -6.09
CA SER A 189 19.60 -3.08 -6.76
C SER A 189 19.43 -2.96 -8.27
N ASN A 190 18.84 -3.97 -8.91
CA ASN A 190 18.59 -3.94 -10.35
C ASN A 190 17.65 -2.79 -10.75
N LEU A 191 16.59 -2.54 -9.96
CA LEU A 191 15.68 -1.42 -10.21
C LEU A 191 16.37 -0.05 -10.10
N THR A 192 17.40 0.06 -9.27
CA THR A 192 18.14 1.29 -9.03
C THR A 192 19.32 1.49 -9.96
N LEU A 193 19.94 0.39 -10.44
CA LEU A 193 21.06 0.42 -11.38
C LEU A 193 20.60 0.63 -12.84
N ASP A 194 19.44 0.08 -13.22
CA ASP A 194 18.81 0.29 -14.54
C ASP A 194 18.25 1.73 -14.72
N GLY A 195 18.51 2.61 -13.79
CA GLY A 195 18.10 3.99 -13.83
C GLY A 195 19.09 4.86 -14.57
N GLU A 196 19.18 4.76 -15.90
CA GLU A 196 19.62 5.91 -16.70
C GLU A 196 18.68 7.08 -16.40
N PHE A 197 19.20 8.04 -15.66
CA PHE A 197 18.53 9.29 -15.36
C PHE A 197 18.63 10.17 -16.62
N GLN A 198 17.71 10.01 -17.55
CA GLN A 198 17.42 11.03 -18.57
C GLN A 198 16.48 12.07 -18.00
#